data_27ec3842370b9da4cea89890c7c163b0
#
_entry.id   27ec3842370b9da4cea89890c7c163b0
#
_cell.length_a   1.000
_cell.length_b   1.000
_cell.length_c   1.000
_cell.angle_alpha   90.00
_cell.angle_beta   90.00
_cell.angle_gamma   90.00
#
_symmetry.space_group_name_H-M   'P 1'
#
loop_
_entity.id
_entity.type
_entity.pdbx_description
1 polymer ?
#
loop_
_entity_poly.entity_id
_entity_poly.type
_entity_poly.pdbx_seq_one_letter_code
_entity_poly.pdbx_strand_id
1 'polypeptide(L)'
;DNTLVMLPPYLLTTDSFTNWHAMQLSGGRRVMRSVAIDMTSVRFCTPEMLDHYRTIDLIRDYVDQTERRVEEYNAAHGIGSGERRINGLHQTNLGVFRAYLVRYLRNEVPVNKDMTLMVRQLQPTETGLPMQLYFFTDTVVWVDYEGIQSDVFDHVLAVIPEFGLRVFQNPSGEDVASLRNAFSPNAQTPPQTPPQTPPQTSPQTSPQAEQPAPEEAKAPASASPE
;
A
#
# COMPACT_ATOMS: atom_id res chain seq x y z
N ASP A 1 -14.66 -16.70 -21.36
CA ASP A 1 -14.71 -17.19 -22.75
C ASP A 1 -15.93 -18.07 -22.93
N ASN A 2 -16.77 -17.73 -23.87
CA ASN A 2 -17.96 -18.51 -24.21
C ASN A 2 -17.62 -19.51 -25.33
N THR A 3 -16.59 -20.31 -25.11
CA THR A 3 -16.03 -21.22 -26.10
C THR A 3 -16.33 -22.67 -25.75
N LEU A 4 -16.69 -23.47 -26.77
CA LEU A 4 -16.87 -24.91 -26.67
C LEU A 4 -15.51 -25.58 -26.96
N VAL A 5 -14.98 -26.31 -25.99
CA VAL A 5 -13.74 -27.10 -26.15
C VAL A 5 -14.10 -28.57 -26.26
N MET A 6 -13.65 -29.22 -27.30
CA MET A 6 -13.79 -30.68 -27.47
C MET A 6 -12.52 -31.35 -26.94
N LEU A 7 -12.66 -32.24 -25.97
CA LEU A 7 -11.57 -33.02 -25.41
C LEU A 7 -11.67 -34.48 -25.86
N PRO A 8 -10.59 -35.06 -26.38
CA PRO A 8 -10.56 -36.50 -26.60
C PRO A 8 -10.70 -37.27 -25.27
N PRO A 9 -11.51 -38.34 -25.19
CA PRO A 9 -11.77 -39.04 -23.94
C PRO A 9 -10.53 -39.54 -23.20
N TYR A 10 -9.44 -39.87 -23.88
CA TYR A 10 -8.20 -40.37 -23.29
C TYR A 10 -7.51 -39.30 -22.40
N LEU A 11 -7.68 -38.01 -22.68
CA LEU A 11 -7.11 -36.94 -21.83
C LEU A 11 -7.68 -36.94 -20.43
N LEU A 12 -8.92 -37.42 -20.24
CA LEU A 12 -9.53 -37.54 -18.91
C LEU A 12 -8.91 -38.63 -18.06
N THR A 13 -8.10 -39.51 -18.66
CA THR A 13 -7.41 -40.62 -17.98
C THR A 13 -5.93 -40.35 -17.78
N THR A 14 -5.34 -39.44 -18.54
CA THR A 14 -3.90 -39.13 -18.50
C THR A 14 -3.58 -37.82 -17.78
N ASP A 15 -4.48 -36.84 -17.85
CA ASP A 15 -4.27 -35.52 -17.30
C ASP A 15 -5.21 -35.22 -16.14
N SER A 16 -4.76 -34.41 -15.18
CA SER A 16 -5.61 -33.93 -14.10
C SER A 16 -6.48 -32.76 -14.58
N PHE A 17 -7.74 -32.77 -14.22
CA PHE A 17 -8.67 -31.67 -14.47
C PHE A 17 -9.32 -31.17 -13.19
N THR A 18 -9.60 -29.86 -13.13
CA THR A 18 -10.20 -29.25 -11.96
C THR A 18 -11.72 -29.18 -12.11
N ASN A 19 -12.42 -29.79 -11.16
CA ASN A 19 -13.87 -29.70 -11.08
C ASN A 19 -14.28 -28.54 -10.13
N TRP A 20 -14.90 -27.51 -10.68
CA TRP A 20 -15.34 -26.31 -9.93
C TRP A 20 -16.68 -26.51 -9.19
N HIS A 21 -17.38 -27.63 -9.40
CA HIS A 21 -18.68 -27.88 -8.79
C HIS A 21 -18.65 -27.84 -7.26
N ALA A 22 -17.63 -28.46 -6.65
CA ALA A 22 -17.48 -28.42 -5.21
C ALA A 22 -17.27 -27.01 -4.65
N MET A 23 -16.55 -26.15 -5.37
CA MET A 23 -16.37 -24.74 -5.00
C MET A 23 -17.70 -24.00 -5.04
N GLN A 24 -18.53 -24.20 -6.07
CA GLN A 24 -19.83 -23.53 -6.19
C GLN A 24 -20.78 -23.92 -5.05
N LEU A 25 -20.69 -25.17 -4.57
CA LEU A 25 -21.52 -25.67 -3.47
C LEU A 25 -20.97 -25.24 -2.08
N SER A 26 -19.70 -24.88 -1.97
CA SER A 26 -19.05 -24.60 -0.69
C SER A 26 -19.42 -23.24 -0.08
N GLY A 27 -20.08 -22.36 -0.84
CA GLY A 27 -20.47 -21.02 -0.37
C GLY A 27 -19.30 -20.07 -0.17
N GLY A 28 -18.10 -20.38 -0.71
CA GLY A 28 -16.94 -19.51 -0.60
C GLY A 28 -15.89 -19.82 -1.64
N ARG A 29 -15.20 -18.76 -2.12
CA ARG A 29 -14.10 -18.89 -3.08
C ARG A 29 -12.78 -18.51 -2.42
N ARG A 30 -11.76 -19.33 -2.64
CA ARG A 30 -10.46 -19.18 -1.99
C ARG A 30 -9.66 -18.02 -2.59
N VAL A 31 -9.20 -17.13 -1.71
CA VAL A 31 -8.11 -16.18 -1.98
C VAL A 31 -6.82 -16.72 -1.39
N MET A 32 -5.77 -16.78 -2.18
CA MET A 32 -4.43 -17.20 -1.77
C MET A 32 -3.40 -16.36 -2.51
N ARG A 33 -3.11 -15.19 -1.97
CA ARG A 33 -2.15 -14.24 -2.54
C ARG A 33 -1.16 -13.77 -1.48
N SER A 34 0.01 -13.33 -1.91
CA SER A 34 1.08 -12.84 -1.04
C SER A 34 1.52 -11.45 -1.43
N VAL A 35 1.91 -10.67 -0.43
CA VAL A 35 2.65 -9.42 -0.60
C VAL A 35 4.07 -9.65 -0.12
N ALA A 36 5.08 -9.29 -0.92
CA ALA A 36 6.47 -9.43 -0.57
C ALA A 36 6.91 -8.24 0.30
N ILE A 37 7.31 -8.52 1.53
CA ILE A 37 7.82 -7.51 2.46
C ILE A 37 9.34 -7.43 2.37
N ASP A 38 9.87 -6.21 2.28
CA ASP A 38 11.30 -5.95 2.39
C ASP A 38 11.80 -6.36 3.77
N MET A 39 12.65 -7.40 3.81
CA MET A 39 13.18 -7.95 5.06
C MET A 39 13.98 -6.94 5.87
N THR A 40 14.59 -5.95 5.24
CA THR A 40 15.36 -4.90 5.92
C THR A 40 14.48 -3.93 6.70
N SER A 41 13.18 -3.91 6.44
CA SER A 41 12.20 -3.11 7.17
C SER A 41 11.68 -3.80 8.44
N VAL A 42 11.97 -5.09 8.64
CA VAL A 42 11.53 -5.85 9.81
C VAL A 42 12.43 -5.51 11.02
N ARG A 43 11.78 -5.12 12.13
CA ARG A 43 12.48 -4.72 13.37
C ARG A 43 11.64 -4.96 14.61
N PHE A 44 12.29 -4.94 15.77
CA PHE A 44 11.58 -4.89 17.05
C PHE A 44 10.83 -3.56 17.20
N CYS A 45 9.64 -3.62 17.77
CA CYS A 45 8.85 -2.43 18.06
C CYS A 45 9.55 -1.53 19.08
N THR A 46 9.55 -0.23 18.84
CA THR A 46 9.91 0.76 19.85
C THR A 46 8.69 1.13 20.69
N PRO A 47 8.85 1.75 21.88
CA PRO A 47 7.72 2.24 22.66
C PRO A 47 6.78 3.16 21.84
N GLU A 48 7.36 4.06 21.05
CA GLU A 48 6.61 5.00 20.20
C GLU A 48 5.80 4.27 19.13
N MET A 49 6.34 3.17 18.58
CA MET A 49 5.61 2.32 17.62
C MET A 49 4.43 1.62 18.32
N LEU A 50 4.64 1.10 19.52
CA LEU A 50 3.58 0.45 20.28
C LEU A 50 2.48 1.44 20.65
N ASP A 51 2.82 2.68 21.03
CA ASP A 51 1.86 3.73 21.31
C ASP A 51 1.06 4.12 20.05
N HIS A 52 1.73 4.21 18.90
CA HIS A 52 1.04 4.40 17.61
C HIS A 52 0.06 3.25 17.32
N TYR A 53 0.49 1.99 17.49
CA TYR A 53 -0.38 0.84 17.22
C TYR A 53 -1.57 0.74 18.16
N ARG A 54 -1.49 1.27 19.39
CA ARG A 54 -2.62 1.38 20.33
C ARG A 54 -3.71 2.34 19.84
N THR A 55 -3.41 3.26 18.93
CA THR A 55 -4.43 4.13 18.31
C THR A 55 -5.29 3.40 17.28
N ILE A 56 -4.84 2.22 16.80
CA ILE A 56 -5.56 1.41 15.82
C ILE A 56 -6.54 0.49 16.55
N ASP A 57 -7.83 0.76 16.44
CA ASP A 57 -8.89 0.06 17.19
C ASP A 57 -8.84 -1.47 17.01
N LEU A 58 -8.57 -1.94 15.82
CA LEU A 58 -8.53 -3.38 15.50
C LEU A 58 -7.46 -4.16 16.27
N ILE A 59 -6.38 -3.52 16.72
CA ILE A 59 -5.24 -4.22 17.33
C ILE A 59 -4.86 -3.70 18.72
N ARG A 60 -5.51 -2.67 19.25
CA ARG A 60 -5.23 -2.13 20.59
C ARG A 60 -5.11 -3.22 21.64
N ASP A 61 -6.16 -4.05 21.77
CA ASP A 61 -6.19 -5.13 22.74
C ASP A 61 -5.08 -6.16 22.55
N TYR A 62 -4.74 -6.45 21.29
CA TYR A 62 -3.67 -7.38 20.98
C TYR A 62 -2.31 -6.84 21.41
N VAL A 63 -2.02 -5.59 21.14
CA VAL A 63 -0.77 -4.93 21.52
C VAL A 63 -0.62 -4.97 23.04
N ASP A 64 -1.66 -4.56 23.78
CA ASP A 64 -1.64 -4.53 25.25
C ASP A 64 -1.51 -5.93 25.88
N GLN A 65 -2.25 -6.92 25.37
CA GLN A 65 -2.15 -8.29 25.86
C GLN A 65 -0.77 -8.90 25.58
N THR A 66 -0.22 -8.61 24.39
CA THR A 66 1.10 -9.11 24.02
C THR A 66 2.20 -8.46 24.85
N GLU A 67 2.08 -7.14 25.10
CA GLU A 67 3.07 -6.42 25.91
C GLU A 67 3.08 -6.94 27.35
N ARG A 68 1.92 -7.14 27.98
CA ARG A 68 1.84 -7.77 29.32
C ARG A 68 2.54 -9.12 29.35
N ARG A 69 2.32 -9.97 28.35
CA ARG A 69 2.99 -11.28 28.26
C ARG A 69 4.48 -11.16 28.09
N VAL A 70 4.94 -10.17 27.33
CA VAL A 70 6.36 -9.83 27.13
C VAL A 70 6.98 -9.40 28.47
N GLU A 71 6.33 -8.48 29.19
CA GLU A 71 6.77 -7.97 30.49
C GLU A 71 6.83 -9.10 31.54
N GLU A 72 5.81 -9.92 31.64
CA GLU A 72 5.75 -11.08 32.55
C GLU A 72 6.88 -12.06 32.26
N TYR A 73 7.11 -12.40 31.01
CA TYR A 73 8.18 -13.31 30.62
C TYR A 73 9.55 -12.73 30.95
N ASN A 74 9.80 -11.47 30.60
CA ASN A 74 11.10 -10.83 30.83
C ASN A 74 11.38 -10.65 32.32
N ALA A 75 10.38 -10.27 33.11
CA ALA A 75 10.51 -10.19 34.57
C ALA A 75 10.84 -11.56 35.20
N ALA A 76 10.16 -12.63 34.77
CA ALA A 76 10.41 -13.98 35.27
C ALA A 76 11.83 -14.48 34.95
N HIS A 77 12.48 -13.96 33.91
CA HIS A 77 13.84 -14.33 33.50
C HIS A 77 14.93 -13.29 33.93
N GLY A 78 14.54 -12.29 34.73
CA GLY A 78 15.46 -11.26 35.22
C GLY A 78 15.98 -10.32 34.14
N ILE A 79 15.27 -10.16 33.02
CA ILE A 79 15.67 -9.31 31.92
C ILE A 79 15.13 -7.90 32.16
N GLY A 80 16.04 -6.96 32.38
CA GLY A 80 15.71 -5.56 32.67
C GLY A 80 15.33 -4.77 31.43
N SER A 81 14.51 -3.73 31.60
CA SER A 81 14.08 -2.83 30.52
C SER A 81 15.20 -2.06 29.83
N GLY A 82 16.39 -2.00 30.44
CA GLY A 82 17.59 -1.34 29.88
C GLY A 82 18.52 -2.28 29.10
N GLU A 83 18.22 -3.57 29.05
CA GLU A 83 19.05 -4.52 28.32
C GLU A 83 18.85 -4.43 26.79
N ARG A 84 19.82 -5.03 26.07
CA ARG A 84 19.70 -5.10 24.61
C ARG A 84 18.44 -5.87 24.23
N ARG A 85 17.67 -5.36 23.28
CA ARG A 85 16.40 -5.98 22.82
C ARG A 85 16.53 -7.40 22.28
N ILE A 86 17.74 -7.88 22.05
CA ILE A 86 17.98 -9.28 21.67
C ILE A 86 17.79 -10.24 22.85
N ASN A 87 17.88 -9.74 24.09
CA ASN A 87 17.62 -10.51 25.29
C ASN A 87 16.12 -10.47 25.60
N GLY A 88 15.52 -11.63 25.85
CA GLY A 88 14.10 -11.73 26.19
C GLY A 88 13.14 -11.70 25.00
N LEU A 89 11.87 -11.50 25.32
CA LEU A 89 10.80 -11.40 24.33
C LEU A 89 10.56 -9.92 23.98
N HIS A 90 10.26 -9.68 22.71
CA HIS A 90 9.85 -8.37 22.19
C HIS A 90 8.91 -8.53 21.02
N GLN A 91 7.99 -7.59 20.85
CA GLN A 91 7.14 -7.54 19.67
C GLN A 91 7.94 -7.05 18.46
N THR A 92 7.58 -7.55 17.28
CA THR A 92 8.10 -7.07 16.00
C THR A 92 6.99 -6.39 15.22
N ASN A 93 7.36 -5.38 14.43
CA ASN A 93 6.42 -4.69 13.54
C ASN A 93 5.71 -5.66 12.59
N LEU A 94 6.41 -6.66 12.06
CA LEU A 94 5.85 -7.70 11.20
C LEU A 94 4.84 -8.58 11.95
N GLY A 95 5.11 -8.89 13.23
CA GLY A 95 4.19 -9.67 14.07
C GLY A 95 2.89 -8.93 14.34
N VAL A 96 2.98 -7.63 14.65
CA VAL A 96 1.83 -6.75 14.86
C VAL A 96 1.03 -6.58 13.56
N PHE A 97 1.71 -6.36 12.43
CA PHE A 97 1.08 -6.27 11.12
C PHE A 97 0.31 -7.56 10.77
N ARG A 98 0.89 -8.74 11.00
CA ARG A 98 0.20 -10.01 10.80
C ARG A 98 -1.07 -10.11 11.65
N ALA A 99 -1.00 -9.70 12.91
CA ALA A 99 -2.16 -9.69 13.81
C ALA A 99 -3.25 -8.71 13.34
N TYR A 100 -2.84 -7.55 12.82
CA TYR A 100 -3.74 -6.59 12.18
C TYR A 100 -4.48 -7.22 10.99
N LEU A 101 -3.75 -7.82 10.05
CA LEU A 101 -4.34 -8.43 8.87
C LEU A 101 -5.38 -9.52 9.21
N VAL A 102 -5.10 -10.35 10.22
CA VAL A 102 -6.08 -11.38 10.66
C VAL A 102 -7.37 -10.74 11.16
N ARG A 103 -7.27 -9.63 11.92
CA ARG A 103 -8.43 -8.93 12.47
C ARG A 103 -9.19 -8.16 11.40
N TYR A 104 -8.46 -7.48 10.51
CA TYR A 104 -9.03 -6.80 9.35
C TYR A 104 -9.87 -7.76 8.51
N LEU A 105 -9.28 -8.89 8.11
CA LEU A 105 -10.00 -9.90 7.31
C LEU A 105 -11.25 -10.44 8.02
N ARG A 106 -11.21 -10.62 9.35
CA ARG A 106 -12.35 -11.16 10.10
C ARG A 106 -13.48 -10.18 10.32
N ASN A 107 -13.16 -8.89 10.45
CA ASN A 107 -14.12 -7.88 10.91
C ASN A 107 -14.63 -7.00 9.79
N GLU A 108 -13.76 -6.68 8.81
CA GLU A 108 -14.05 -5.64 7.81
C GLU A 108 -14.27 -6.21 6.40
N VAL A 109 -13.88 -7.47 6.16
CA VAL A 109 -13.95 -8.10 4.83
C VAL A 109 -15.07 -9.12 4.79
N PRO A 110 -15.87 -9.21 3.71
CA PRO A 110 -16.89 -10.23 3.53
C PRO A 110 -16.25 -11.61 3.28
N VAL A 111 -15.87 -12.26 4.39
CA VAL A 111 -15.24 -13.57 4.40
C VAL A 111 -16.16 -14.64 4.97
N ASN A 112 -16.07 -15.85 4.45
CA ASN A 112 -16.76 -17.00 5.02
C ASN A 112 -16.09 -17.39 6.35
N LYS A 113 -16.80 -17.16 7.47
CA LYS A 113 -16.28 -17.33 8.84
C LYS A 113 -16.13 -18.79 9.26
N ASP A 114 -16.80 -19.70 8.56
CA ASP A 114 -16.76 -21.13 8.83
C ASP A 114 -15.59 -21.82 8.12
N MET A 115 -14.93 -21.11 7.21
CA MET A 115 -13.78 -21.59 6.46
C MET A 115 -12.46 -21.08 7.03
N THR A 116 -11.37 -21.73 6.63
CA THR A 116 -10.04 -21.40 7.11
C THR A 116 -9.65 -19.97 6.71
N LEU A 117 -9.26 -19.18 7.73
CA LEU A 117 -8.65 -17.85 7.56
C LEU A 117 -7.31 -17.84 8.27
N MET A 118 -6.25 -17.56 7.53
CA MET A 118 -4.91 -17.41 8.10
C MET A 118 -4.11 -16.34 7.34
N VAL A 119 -3.22 -15.68 8.07
CA VAL A 119 -2.15 -14.85 7.51
C VAL A 119 -0.83 -15.46 7.97
N ARG A 120 0.02 -15.83 7.03
CA ARG A 120 1.27 -16.52 7.33
C ARG A 120 2.43 -15.96 6.53
N GLN A 121 3.62 -16.12 7.09
CA GLN A 121 4.87 -15.90 6.38
C GLN A 121 5.22 -17.18 5.62
N LEU A 122 5.62 -17.04 4.36
CA LEU A 122 6.23 -18.11 3.60
C LEU A 122 7.75 -18.02 3.73
N GLN A 123 8.43 -18.97 3.11
CA GLN A 123 9.90 -18.96 3.08
C GLN A 123 10.41 -17.66 2.43
N PRO A 124 11.40 -16.99 3.02
CA PRO A 124 12.04 -15.84 2.41
C PRO A 124 12.60 -16.18 1.02
N THR A 125 12.50 -15.23 0.11
CA THR A 125 12.99 -15.33 -1.25
C THR A 125 13.93 -14.16 -1.56
N GLU A 126 14.57 -14.18 -2.71
CA GLU A 126 15.35 -13.04 -3.22
C GLU A 126 14.52 -11.77 -3.44
N THR A 127 13.20 -11.92 -3.59
CA THR A 127 12.24 -10.82 -3.72
C THR A 127 11.55 -10.49 -2.40
N GLY A 128 12.18 -10.77 -1.26
CA GLY A 128 11.68 -10.42 0.08
C GLY A 128 10.96 -11.57 0.79
N LEU A 129 10.25 -11.21 1.86
CA LEU A 129 9.48 -12.12 2.69
C LEU A 129 8.01 -12.12 2.27
N PRO A 130 7.48 -13.21 1.64
CA PRO A 130 6.08 -13.24 1.25
C PRO A 130 5.17 -13.37 2.48
N MET A 131 4.32 -12.39 2.70
CA MET A 131 3.21 -12.44 3.65
C MET A 131 1.96 -12.89 2.91
N GLN A 132 1.55 -14.15 3.12
CA GLN A 132 0.42 -14.75 2.43
C GLN A 132 -0.87 -14.56 3.21
N LEU A 133 -1.88 -14.01 2.52
CA LEU A 133 -3.26 -13.98 2.96
C LEU A 133 -3.98 -15.20 2.35
N TYR A 134 -4.55 -16.01 3.22
CA TYR A 134 -5.30 -17.20 2.84
C TYR A 134 -6.67 -17.15 3.52
N PHE A 135 -7.71 -16.96 2.74
CA PHE A 135 -9.08 -16.90 3.24
C PHE A 135 -10.08 -17.27 2.16
N PHE A 136 -11.33 -17.39 2.52
CA PHE A 136 -12.45 -17.63 1.60
C PHE A 136 -13.41 -16.45 1.67
N THR A 137 -13.82 -15.94 0.51
CA THR A 137 -14.89 -14.96 0.42
C THR A 137 -16.23 -15.62 0.77
N ASP A 138 -17.23 -14.83 1.15
CA ASP A 138 -18.60 -15.30 1.40
C ASP A 138 -19.43 -15.43 0.12
N THR A 139 -18.81 -15.19 -1.05
CA THR A 139 -19.43 -15.29 -2.37
C THR A 139 -18.61 -16.19 -3.29
N VAL A 140 -19.30 -16.86 -4.21
CA VAL A 140 -18.70 -17.64 -5.31
C VAL A 140 -18.82 -16.91 -6.65
N VAL A 141 -19.56 -15.80 -6.69
CA VAL A 141 -19.71 -14.97 -7.89
C VAL A 141 -18.37 -14.34 -8.27
N TRP A 142 -17.96 -14.54 -9.50
CA TRP A 142 -16.61 -14.15 -9.91
C TRP A 142 -16.33 -12.65 -9.80
N VAL A 143 -17.26 -11.84 -10.25
CA VAL A 143 -17.08 -10.37 -10.23
C VAL A 143 -16.95 -9.85 -8.80
N ASP A 144 -17.80 -10.31 -7.89
CA ASP A 144 -17.76 -9.93 -6.48
C ASP A 144 -16.46 -10.42 -5.80
N TYR A 145 -16.06 -11.65 -6.09
CA TYR A 145 -14.80 -12.21 -5.62
C TYR A 145 -13.58 -11.38 -6.04
N GLU A 146 -13.50 -10.98 -7.32
CA GLU A 146 -12.39 -10.15 -7.80
C GLU A 146 -12.43 -8.74 -7.17
N GLY A 147 -13.63 -8.18 -6.96
CA GLY A 147 -13.81 -6.92 -6.25
C GLY A 147 -13.28 -7.00 -4.83
N ILE A 148 -13.77 -7.95 -4.02
CA ILE A 148 -13.31 -8.17 -2.63
C ILE A 148 -11.80 -8.38 -2.58
N GLN A 149 -11.26 -9.17 -3.50
CA GLN A 149 -9.82 -9.43 -3.55
C GLN A 149 -9.02 -8.16 -3.84
N SER A 150 -9.47 -7.34 -4.78
CA SER A 150 -8.83 -6.07 -5.13
C SER A 150 -8.85 -5.09 -3.95
N ASP A 151 -10.01 -4.88 -3.35
CA ASP A 151 -10.18 -3.98 -2.19
C ASP A 151 -9.28 -4.38 -1.02
N VAL A 152 -9.18 -5.69 -0.74
CA VAL A 152 -8.29 -6.21 0.31
C VAL A 152 -6.83 -5.88 0.01
N PHE A 153 -6.36 -6.10 -1.20
CA PHE A 153 -4.95 -5.87 -1.54
C PHE A 153 -4.60 -4.40 -1.66
N ASP A 154 -5.52 -3.55 -2.12
CA ASP A 154 -5.37 -2.10 -2.10
C ASP A 154 -5.21 -1.59 -0.67
N HIS A 155 -6.08 -2.04 0.24
CA HIS A 155 -5.97 -1.70 1.65
C HIS A 155 -4.66 -2.20 2.28
N VAL A 156 -4.30 -3.45 2.04
CA VAL A 156 -3.05 -4.05 2.57
C VAL A 156 -1.84 -3.26 2.14
N LEU A 157 -1.74 -2.90 0.86
CA LEU A 157 -0.61 -2.12 0.34
C LEU A 157 -0.55 -0.71 0.94
N ALA A 158 -1.71 -0.07 1.13
CA ALA A 158 -1.79 1.27 1.72
C ALA A 158 -1.38 1.28 3.20
N VAL A 159 -1.68 0.22 3.94
CA VAL A 159 -1.45 0.13 5.39
C VAL A 159 -0.02 -0.30 5.76
N ILE A 160 0.71 -1.01 4.90
CA ILE A 160 2.06 -1.50 5.19
C ILE A 160 3.01 -0.43 5.78
N PRO A 161 3.06 0.82 5.25
CA PRO A 161 3.92 1.87 5.80
C PRO A 161 3.59 2.27 7.24
N GLU A 162 2.32 2.18 7.67
CA GLU A 162 1.88 2.48 9.04
C GLU A 162 2.55 1.56 10.08
N PHE A 163 2.95 0.36 9.66
CA PHE A 163 3.71 -0.57 10.48
C PHE A 163 5.23 -0.40 10.35
N GLY A 164 5.69 0.65 9.67
CA GLY A 164 7.11 0.87 9.39
C GLY A 164 7.72 -0.25 8.53
N LEU A 165 6.88 -0.92 7.75
CA LEU A 165 7.26 -1.94 6.77
C LEU A 165 7.32 -1.34 5.37
N ARG A 166 8.02 -2.01 4.47
CA ARG A 166 8.08 -1.67 3.05
C ARG A 166 7.78 -2.89 2.20
N VAL A 167 7.09 -2.67 1.09
CA VAL A 167 6.93 -3.68 0.05
C VAL A 167 8.24 -3.80 -0.71
N PHE A 168 8.67 -5.02 -0.96
CA PHE A 168 9.82 -5.24 -1.85
C PHE A 168 9.45 -4.87 -3.28
N GLN A 169 10.27 -4.07 -3.91
CA GLN A 169 10.20 -3.74 -5.33
C GLN A 169 11.61 -3.78 -5.93
N ASN A 170 11.73 -4.26 -7.14
CA ASN A 170 12.97 -4.12 -7.88
C ASN A 170 13.21 -2.63 -8.19
N PRO A 171 14.47 -2.15 -8.15
CA PRO A 171 14.78 -0.77 -8.48
C PRO A 171 14.19 -0.39 -9.84
N SER A 172 13.44 0.69 -9.87
CA SER A 172 12.88 1.25 -11.09
C SER A 172 13.92 2.11 -11.82
N GLY A 173 13.64 2.44 -13.08
CA GLY A 173 14.49 3.40 -13.81
C GLY A 173 14.57 4.77 -13.11
N GLU A 174 13.55 5.16 -12.37
CA GLU A 174 13.49 6.40 -11.60
C GLU A 174 14.41 6.35 -10.37
N ASP A 175 14.50 5.22 -9.68
CA ASP A 175 15.43 5.03 -8.55
C ASP A 175 16.88 5.12 -9.04
N VAL A 176 17.19 4.53 -10.19
CA VAL A 176 18.51 4.62 -10.81
C VAL A 176 18.82 6.05 -11.26
N ALA A 177 17.85 6.77 -11.80
CA ALA A 177 18.02 8.17 -12.19
C ALA A 177 18.24 9.07 -10.96
N SER A 178 17.55 8.83 -9.85
CA SER A 178 17.72 9.57 -8.59
C SER A 178 19.11 9.34 -8.00
N LEU A 179 19.62 8.11 -8.03
CA LEU A 179 21.00 7.79 -7.63
C LEU A 179 22.01 8.53 -8.50
N ARG A 180 21.84 8.52 -9.82
CA ARG A 180 22.73 9.26 -10.72
C ARG A 180 22.76 10.75 -10.40
N ASN A 181 21.61 11.34 -10.10
CA ASN A 181 21.51 12.76 -9.74
C ASN A 181 22.16 13.05 -8.39
N ALA A 182 22.05 12.15 -7.42
CA ALA A 182 22.69 12.27 -6.10
C ALA A 182 24.24 12.22 -6.18
N PHE A 183 24.78 11.48 -7.15
CA PHE A 183 26.24 11.39 -7.39
C PHE A 183 26.75 12.37 -8.47
N SER A 184 25.90 13.18 -9.09
CA SER A 184 26.34 14.22 -10.02
C SER A 184 26.96 15.38 -9.27
N PRO A 185 28.22 15.76 -9.53
CA PRO A 185 28.93 16.81 -8.77
C PRO A 185 28.32 18.22 -8.90
N ASN A 186 27.26 18.37 -9.72
CA ASN A 186 26.61 19.66 -9.99
C ASN A 186 25.28 19.86 -9.20
N ALA A 187 24.92 18.96 -8.29
CA ALA A 187 23.64 19.03 -7.55
C ALA A 187 23.66 20.00 -6.35
N GLN A 188 24.75 20.74 -6.10
CA GLN A 188 24.88 21.62 -4.93
C GLN A 188 25.03 23.09 -5.26
N THR A 189 24.82 23.54 -6.51
CA THR A 189 24.78 24.95 -6.79
C THR A 189 23.33 25.40 -6.85
N PRO A 190 22.83 26.18 -5.87
CA PRO A 190 21.53 26.81 -6.00
C PRO A 190 21.60 27.75 -7.23
N PRO A 191 20.50 27.96 -7.98
CA PRO A 191 20.52 28.84 -9.14
C PRO A 191 20.96 30.20 -8.70
N GLN A 192 22.13 30.63 -9.20
CA GLN A 192 22.59 31.98 -9.01
C GLN A 192 21.59 32.88 -9.75
N THR A 193 20.90 33.71 -9.00
CA THR A 193 20.07 34.80 -9.51
C THR A 193 20.98 35.67 -10.39
N PRO A 194 20.66 35.90 -11.67
CA PRO A 194 21.47 36.77 -12.50
C PRO A 194 21.53 38.16 -11.86
N PRO A 195 22.68 38.87 -11.93
CA PRO A 195 22.79 40.20 -11.37
C PRO A 195 21.74 41.11 -11.99
N GLN A 196 20.92 41.73 -11.15
CA GLN A 196 19.99 42.76 -11.60
C GLN A 196 20.78 43.96 -12.09
N THR A 197 20.70 44.24 -13.39
CA THR A 197 21.20 45.45 -13.99
C THR A 197 20.42 46.65 -13.42
N PRO A 198 21.08 47.68 -12.89
CA PRO A 198 20.38 48.87 -12.40
C PRO A 198 19.61 49.57 -13.51
N PRO A 199 18.47 50.21 -13.23
CA PRO A 199 17.64 50.85 -14.23
C PRO A 199 18.37 52.02 -14.82
N GLN A 200 18.55 52.04 -16.14
CA GLN A 200 19.01 53.18 -16.89
C GLN A 200 17.90 54.24 -16.95
N THR A 201 18.20 55.41 -16.39
CA THR A 201 17.40 56.61 -16.45
C THR A 201 17.42 57.14 -17.88
N SER A 202 16.27 57.16 -18.54
CA SER A 202 16.10 57.86 -19.84
C SER A 202 15.51 59.25 -19.60
N PRO A 203 15.94 60.25 -20.35
CA PRO A 203 15.51 61.66 -20.15
C PRO A 203 14.09 61.91 -20.69
N GLN A 204 13.38 62.75 -19.93
CA GLN A 204 12.06 63.30 -20.24
C GLN A 204 12.10 64.14 -21.52
N THR A 205 11.10 64.01 -22.37
CA THR A 205 10.65 65.07 -23.28
C THR A 205 9.11 65.02 -23.31
N SER A 206 8.54 66.14 -22.90
CA SER A 206 7.10 66.47 -22.89
C SER A 206 6.64 67.05 -24.23
N PRO A 207 5.41 67.57 -24.39
CA PRO A 207 4.22 66.90 -24.87
C PRO A 207 3.62 67.61 -26.12
N GLN A 208 2.71 66.98 -26.81
CA GLN A 208 1.66 67.59 -27.64
C GLN A 208 0.59 66.56 -27.96
N ALA A 209 -0.55 66.75 -27.50
CA ALA A 209 -1.78 67.42 -27.94
C ALA A 209 -2.58 66.62 -29.01
N GLU A 210 -3.79 66.40 -28.65
CA GLU A 210 -5.07 66.57 -29.34
C GLU A 210 -5.65 65.41 -30.17
N GLN A 211 -6.64 64.73 -29.61
CA GLN A 211 -8.07 64.48 -29.95
C GLN A 211 -8.48 64.29 -31.45
N PRO A 212 -9.69 63.67 -31.79
CA PRO A 212 -10.67 62.86 -31.01
C PRO A 212 -11.19 61.62 -31.78
N ALA A 213 -12.13 60.90 -31.11
CA ALA A 213 -12.96 59.84 -31.61
C ALA A 213 -13.99 60.24 -32.71
N PRO A 214 -14.67 59.33 -33.40
CA PRO A 214 -15.95 58.76 -32.89
C PRO A 214 -16.16 57.28 -33.24
N GLU A 215 -16.94 56.55 -32.43
CA GLU A 215 -18.37 56.27 -32.40
C GLU A 215 -18.88 55.12 -33.27
N GLU A 216 -19.65 54.28 -32.59
CA GLU A 216 -20.83 53.47 -33.02
C GLU A 216 -20.59 52.24 -33.95
N ALA A 217 -21.17 51.07 -33.76
CA ALA A 217 -22.47 50.70 -33.27
C ALA A 217 -22.64 49.19 -33.16
N LYS A 218 -23.41 48.80 -32.14
CA LYS A 218 -24.52 47.85 -32.19
C LYS A 218 -24.33 46.37 -32.47
N ALA A 219 -24.73 45.61 -31.43
CA ALA A 219 -25.36 44.30 -31.50
C ALA A 219 -26.61 44.27 -32.39
N PRO A 220 -27.24 43.10 -32.71
CA PRO A 220 -27.88 42.23 -31.74
C PRO A 220 -27.91 40.70 -32.04
N ALA A 221 -28.07 39.94 -31.01
CA ALA A 221 -29.09 38.97 -30.64
C ALA A 221 -29.58 37.88 -31.63
N SER A 222 -29.82 36.73 -31.02
CA SER A 222 -30.88 35.73 -31.16
C SER A 222 -30.36 34.37 -31.67
N ALA A 223 -30.62 33.36 -31.03
CA ALA A 223 -31.71 32.60 -30.48
C ALA A 223 -31.44 31.13 -30.75
N SER A 224 -31.62 30.29 -29.75
CA SER A 224 -31.92 28.87 -29.83
C SER A 224 -33.21 28.62 -30.66
N PRO A 225 -33.67 27.42 -30.94
CA PRO A 225 -33.43 26.11 -30.28
C PRO A 225 -33.36 24.92 -31.27
N GLU A 226 -32.92 23.77 -30.86
CA GLU A 226 -33.68 22.52 -30.80
C GLU A 226 -32.78 21.45 -30.18
#